data_37576a82d8f7125e44b457974d0809f1
#
_entry.id   37576a82d8f7125e44b457974d0809f1
#
_cell.length_a   1.000
_cell.length_b   1.000
_cell.length_c   1.000
_cell.angle_alpha   90.00
_cell.angle_beta   90.00
_cell.angle_gamma   90.00
#
_symmetry.space_group_name_H-M   'P 1'
#
loop_
_entity.id
_entity.type
_entity.pdbx_description
1 polymer ?
#
loop_
_entity_poly.entity_id
_entity_poly.type
_entity_poly.pdbx_seq_one_letter_code
_entity_poly.pdbx_strand_id
1 'polypeptide(L)'
;MMYLVICDGNHHGAYYMLGKIFGWNTTSKDYRYPSTKIGLLYGDSITLERQKQIYMRLENAHMAACNLVLGVGSFSYQYASRDSLGFAIKATACVVNGELKEIFKHPKTDDGTKNSLKGLIAVYQDVNGVYYAEDQVTPEVESGGCLETVFEDGVLKKEYTLKEIRQRINEGLYGKF
;
A
#
# COMPACT_ATOMS: atom_id res chain seq x y z
N MET A 1 1.74 15.94 -0.32
CA MET A 1 2.02 14.95 -1.38
C MET A 1 1.55 15.40 -2.77
N MET A 2 0.41 16.04 -2.94
CA MET A 2 -0.08 16.56 -4.24
C MET A 2 0.85 17.60 -4.87
N TYR A 3 1.61 18.36 -4.07
CA TYR A 3 2.61 19.32 -4.54
C TYR A 3 3.82 18.69 -5.24
N LEU A 4 4.16 17.44 -4.92
CA LEU A 4 5.28 16.73 -5.52
C LEU A 4 5.02 16.26 -6.97
N VAL A 5 3.76 16.08 -7.35
CA VAL A 5 3.39 15.53 -8.67
C VAL A 5 3.18 16.62 -9.71
N ILE A 6 2.57 17.72 -9.29
CA ILE A 6 2.21 18.83 -10.16
C ILE A 6 2.83 20.08 -9.58
N CYS A 7 3.17 21.01 -10.39
CA CYS A 7 3.71 22.29 -10.02
C CYS A 7 2.96 22.97 -8.84
N ASP A 8 3.70 23.48 -7.86
CA ASP A 8 3.19 24.24 -6.70
C ASP A 8 3.14 25.76 -6.96
N GLY A 9 3.15 26.20 -8.18
CA GLY A 9 3.33 27.60 -8.56
C GLY A 9 4.81 28.03 -8.68
N ASN A 10 5.72 27.32 -8.04
CA ASN A 10 7.17 27.56 -8.11
C ASN A 10 7.91 26.60 -9.05
N HIS A 11 7.19 25.83 -9.84
CA HIS A 11 7.73 24.91 -10.85
C HIS A 11 8.58 23.74 -10.30
N HIS A 12 8.22 23.16 -9.16
CA HIS A 12 8.98 22.09 -8.50
C HIS A 12 8.33 20.70 -8.52
N GLY A 13 7.17 20.52 -9.16
CA GLY A 13 6.49 19.23 -9.23
C GLY A 13 7.17 18.23 -10.17
N ALA A 14 6.95 16.93 -9.93
CA ALA A 14 7.55 15.84 -10.73
C ALA A 14 7.23 15.98 -12.24
N TYR A 15 6.04 16.39 -12.60
CA TYR A 15 5.64 16.63 -13.99
C TYR A 15 6.51 17.70 -14.67
N TYR A 16 6.76 18.80 -13.96
CA TYR A 16 7.64 19.87 -14.45
C TYR A 16 9.10 19.40 -14.55
N MET A 17 9.58 18.67 -13.56
CA MET A 17 10.96 18.14 -13.57
C MET A 17 11.19 17.15 -14.71
N LEU A 18 10.21 16.31 -15.02
CA LEU A 18 10.29 15.41 -16.18
C LEU A 18 10.42 16.20 -17.48
N GLY A 19 9.67 17.27 -17.66
CA GLY A 19 9.80 18.14 -18.81
C GLY A 19 11.16 18.84 -18.91
N LYS A 20 11.73 19.23 -17.77
CA LYS A 20 13.09 19.82 -17.72
C LYS A 20 14.17 18.83 -18.12
N ILE A 21 14.06 17.57 -17.71
CA ILE A 21 15.07 16.53 -17.96
C ILE A 21 14.95 15.98 -19.39
N PHE A 22 13.75 15.69 -19.85
CA PHE A 22 13.49 14.95 -21.08
C PHE A 22 12.94 15.80 -22.23
N GLY A 23 12.80 17.10 -22.01
CA GLY A 23 12.26 18.04 -22.97
C GLY A 23 10.73 18.16 -22.93
N TRP A 24 10.24 19.21 -23.55
CA TRP A 24 8.83 19.55 -23.65
C TRP A 24 8.31 19.39 -25.07
N ASN A 25 7.08 18.92 -25.19
CA ASN A 25 6.27 19.02 -26.38
C ASN A 25 5.09 19.95 -26.13
N THR A 26 4.38 20.34 -27.17
CA THR A 26 3.21 21.21 -27.09
C THR A 26 2.05 20.58 -27.85
N THR A 27 0.86 20.58 -27.26
CA THR A 27 -0.36 20.16 -27.94
C THR A 27 -0.85 21.22 -28.93
N SER A 28 -1.79 20.85 -29.79
CA SER A 28 -2.46 21.81 -30.70
C SER A 28 -3.25 22.92 -29.99
N LYS A 29 -3.48 22.78 -28.68
CA LYS A 29 -4.14 23.78 -27.81
C LYS A 29 -3.14 24.55 -26.94
N ASP A 30 -1.86 24.54 -27.31
CA ASP A 30 -0.78 25.24 -26.61
C ASP A 30 -0.50 24.80 -25.16
N TYR A 31 -0.86 23.56 -24.78
CA TYR A 31 -0.49 22.98 -23.49
C TYR A 31 0.78 22.19 -23.62
N ARG A 32 1.73 22.40 -22.69
CA ARG A 32 3.01 21.68 -22.66
C ARG A 32 2.86 20.33 -21.97
N TYR A 33 3.62 19.34 -22.44
CA TYR A 33 3.75 18.04 -21.80
C TYR A 33 5.17 17.49 -21.94
N PRO A 34 5.67 16.68 -21.00
CA PRO A 34 6.97 16.04 -21.11
C PRO A 34 7.04 15.14 -22.35
N SER A 35 8.25 14.77 -22.75
CA SER A 35 8.49 13.88 -23.90
C SER A 35 7.53 12.69 -23.91
N THR A 36 7.05 12.31 -25.10
CA THR A 36 6.17 11.13 -25.31
C THR A 36 6.75 9.80 -24.86
N LYS A 37 8.07 9.75 -24.62
CA LYS A 37 8.75 8.54 -24.12
C LYS A 37 8.59 8.32 -22.62
N ILE A 38 7.99 9.28 -21.89
CA ILE A 38 7.88 9.27 -20.45
C ILE A 38 6.48 9.71 -20.05
N GLY A 39 5.87 8.95 -19.15
CA GLY A 39 4.61 9.29 -18.51
C GLY A 39 4.77 9.38 -16.99
N LEU A 40 3.85 10.05 -16.34
CA LEU A 40 3.71 10.11 -14.90
C LEU A 40 2.47 9.32 -14.47
N LEU A 41 2.65 8.40 -13.54
CA LEU A 41 1.55 7.68 -12.91
C LEU A 41 1.40 8.15 -11.45
N TYR A 42 0.21 8.61 -11.10
CA TYR A 42 -0.13 8.97 -9.74
C TYR A 42 -1.36 8.17 -9.29
N GLY A 43 -1.16 7.22 -8.37
CA GLY A 43 -2.19 6.26 -7.95
C GLY A 43 -2.58 6.34 -6.47
N ASP A 44 -2.05 7.31 -5.71
CA ASP A 44 -2.29 7.36 -4.26
C ASP A 44 -3.57 8.12 -3.92
N SER A 45 -4.56 7.38 -3.41
CA SER A 45 -5.81 7.94 -2.86
C SER A 45 -6.54 8.90 -3.82
N ILE A 46 -6.68 8.53 -5.08
CA ILE A 46 -7.34 9.37 -6.08
C ILE A 46 -8.86 9.31 -5.88
N THR A 47 -9.45 10.45 -5.54
CA THR A 47 -10.90 10.68 -5.52
C THR A 47 -11.31 11.57 -6.68
N LEU A 48 -12.61 11.66 -6.98
CA LEU A 48 -13.12 12.59 -8.01
C LEU A 48 -12.72 14.04 -7.74
N GLU A 49 -12.78 14.46 -6.48
CA GLU A 49 -12.37 15.81 -6.10
C GLU A 49 -10.88 16.03 -6.28
N ARG A 50 -10.06 15.07 -5.87
CA ARG A 50 -8.60 15.13 -6.09
C ARG A 50 -8.25 15.15 -7.58
N GLN A 51 -8.94 14.37 -8.41
CA GLN A 51 -8.78 14.39 -9.86
C GLN A 51 -9.09 15.78 -10.46
N LYS A 52 -10.20 16.39 -10.07
CA LYS A 52 -10.55 17.76 -10.50
C LYS A 52 -9.46 18.76 -10.13
N GLN A 53 -9.02 18.74 -8.88
CA GLN A 53 -7.94 19.62 -8.40
C GLN A 53 -6.63 19.42 -9.16
N ILE A 54 -6.30 18.17 -9.52
CA ILE A 54 -5.13 17.86 -10.34
C ILE A 54 -5.24 18.49 -11.72
N TYR A 55 -6.37 18.30 -12.39
CA TYR A 55 -6.57 18.86 -13.74
C TYR A 55 -6.64 20.39 -13.74
N MET A 56 -7.29 21.00 -12.78
CA MET A 56 -7.29 22.47 -12.64
C MET A 56 -5.88 23.03 -12.45
N ARG A 57 -5.02 22.36 -11.67
CA ARG A 57 -3.62 22.78 -11.49
C ARG A 57 -2.79 22.63 -12.76
N LEU A 58 -2.97 21.55 -13.52
CA LEU A 58 -2.32 21.38 -14.81
C LEU A 58 -2.76 22.46 -15.78
N GLU A 59 -4.03 22.74 -15.85
CA GLU A 59 -4.60 23.80 -16.71
C GLU A 59 -4.01 25.17 -16.36
N ASN A 60 -4.03 25.56 -15.08
CA ASN A 60 -3.46 26.82 -14.60
C ASN A 60 -1.96 26.95 -14.88
N ALA A 61 -1.24 25.83 -14.96
CA ALA A 61 0.17 25.78 -15.30
C ALA A 61 0.46 25.65 -16.82
N HIS A 62 -0.56 25.71 -17.67
CA HIS A 62 -0.47 25.43 -19.11
C HIS A 62 0.19 24.08 -19.43
N MET A 63 -0.15 23.05 -18.63
CA MET A 63 0.35 21.68 -18.79
C MET A 63 -0.78 20.74 -19.23
N ALA A 64 -0.53 19.93 -20.23
CA ALA A 64 -1.49 18.95 -20.73
C ALA A 64 -1.56 17.73 -19.81
N ALA A 65 -2.75 17.14 -19.66
CA ALA A 65 -2.96 15.93 -18.87
C ALA A 65 -2.62 14.63 -19.63
N CYS A 66 -2.27 14.70 -20.92
CA CYS A 66 -2.11 13.51 -21.77
C CYS A 66 -0.96 12.57 -21.34
N ASN A 67 0.00 13.07 -20.57
CA ASN A 67 1.12 12.30 -20.04
C ASN A 67 0.96 11.92 -18.56
N LEU A 68 -0.19 12.19 -17.96
CA LEU A 68 -0.51 11.84 -16.59
C LEU A 68 -1.59 10.75 -16.56
N VAL A 69 -1.26 9.64 -15.91
CA VAL A 69 -2.21 8.57 -15.60
C VAL A 69 -2.56 8.64 -14.12
N LEU A 70 -3.84 8.67 -13.81
CA LEU A 70 -4.35 8.60 -12.44
C LEU A 70 -4.81 7.19 -12.14
N GLY A 71 -4.24 6.60 -11.09
CA GLY A 71 -4.61 5.27 -10.64
C GLY A 71 -5.96 5.29 -9.91
N VAL A 72 -6.80 4.32 -10.21
CA VAL A 72 -8.10 4.12 -9.60
C VAL A 72 -8.07 2.82 -8.80
N GLY A 73 -8.38 2.88 -7.52
CA GLY A 73 -8.35 1.74 -6.61
C GLY A 73 -9.53 1.75 -5.64
N SER A 74 -9.48 0.90 -4.62
CA SER A 74 -10.56 0.78 -3.61
C SER A 74 -10.90 2.12 -2.96
N PHE A 75 -9.92 2.94 -2.65
CA PHE A 75 -10.14 4.26 -2.07
C PHE A 75 -10.91 5.20 -2.99
N SER A 76 -10.74 5.10 -4.30
CA SER A 76 -11.47 5.94 -5.28
C SER A 76 -12.96 5.66 -5.30
N TYR A 77 -13.37 4.42 -5.01
CA TYR A 77 -14.77 3.99 -5.07
C TYR A 77 -15.49 4.08 -3.72
N GLN A 78 -14.80 3.76 -2.63
CA GLN A 78 -15.44 3.56 -1.33
C GLN A 78 -14.80 4.36 -0.20
N TYR A 79 -13.82 5.21 -0.50
CA TYR A 79 -13.06 6.01 0.47
C TYR A 79 -12.40 5.19 1.60
N ALA A 80 -12.26 3.89 1.38
CA ALA A 80 -11.61 2.96 2.28
C ALA A 80 -10.68 2.03 1.51
N SER A 81 -9.61 1.61 2.17
CA SER A 81 -8.68 0.61 1.67
C SER A 81 -8.47 -0.47 2.73
N ARG A 82 -7.71 -1.50 2.42
CA ARG A 82 -7.31 -2.49 3.41
C ARG A 82 -6.57 -1.85 4.60
N ASP A 83 -5.80 -0.77 4.38
CA ASP A 83 -5.07 -0.06 5.43
C ASP A 83 -6.03 0.62 6.42
N SER A 84 -7.21 1.04 5.96
CA SER A 84 -8.28 1.57 6.84
C SER A 84 -8.79 0.55 7.86
N LEU A 85 -8.62 -0.74 7.57
CA LEU A 85 -9.02 -1.85 8.43
C LEU A 85 -7.81 -2.56 9.05
N GLY A 86 -6.61 -2.04 8.86
CA GLY A 86 -5.38 -2.63 9.38
C GLY A 86 -4.94 -3.93 8.69
N PHE A 87 -5.52 -4.30 7.54
CA PHE A 87 -5.13 -5.52 6.83
C PHE A 87 -3.85 -5.33 6.03
N ALA A 88 -2.90 -6.24 6.22
CA ALA A 88 -1.70 -6.31 5.42
C ALA A 88 -1.30 -7.78 5.17
N ILE A 89 -0.60 -8.02 4.06
CA ILE A 89 0.14 -9.25 3.81
C ILE A 89 1.58 -8.86 3.45
N LYS A 90 2.55 -9.45 4.12
CA LYS A 90 3.97 -9.13 3.96
C LYS A 90 4.82 -10.38 4.15
N ALA A 91 5.86 -10.53 3.34
CA ALA A 91 6.93 -11.44 3.65
C ALA A 91 7.75 -10.88 4.82
N THR A 92 8.04 -11.70 5.81
CA THR A 92 8.82 -11.34 6.99
C THR A 92 10.14 -12.11 7.07
N ALA A 93 10.23 -13.25 6.40
CA ALA A 93 11.43 -14.08 6.33
C ALA A 93 11.52 -14.80 4.99
N CYS A 94 12.73 -15.16 4.60
CA CYS A 94 13.01 -16.11 3.53
C CYS A 94 14.27 -16.91 3.86
N VAL A 95 14.40 -18.07 3.23
CA VAL A 95 15.64 -18.88 3.32
C VAL A 95 16.38 -18.78 2.00
N VAL A 96 17.63 -18.33 2.03
CA VAL A 96 18.51 -18.21 0.87
C VAL A 96 19.78 -19.01 1.13
N ASN A 97 20.04 -20.03 0.30
CA ASN A 97 21.19 -20.92 0.46
C ASN A 97 21.28 -21.57 1.85
N GLY A 98 20.13 -21.92 2.45
CA GLY A 98 20.06 -22.52 3.79
C GLY A 98 20.14 -21.54 4.96
N GLU A 99 20.30 -20.24 4.71
CA GLU A 99 20.34 -19.22 5.74
C GLU A 99 19.01 -18.45 5.81
N LEU A 100 18.45 -18.32 7.01
CA LEU A 100 17.28 -17.47 7.28
C LEU A 100 17.67 -16.01 7.12
N LYS A 101 16.90 -15.29 6.28
CA LYS A 101 17.04 -13.85 6.06
C LYS A 101 15.75 -13.15 6.49
N GLU A 102 15.89 -12.12 7.29
CA GLU A 102 14.77 -11.28 7.70
C GLU A 102 14.35 -10.37 6.54
N ILE A 103 13.05 -10.24 6.33
CA ILE A 103 12.44 -9.29 5.39
C ILE A 103 11.57 -8.34 6.19
N PHE A 104 11.71 -7.04 5.96
CA PHE A 104 10.89 -6.05 6.63
C PHE A 104 10.70 -4.79 5.78
N LYS A 105 9.66 -4.07 6.08
CA LYS A 105 9.36 -2.77 5.48
C LYS A 105 9.54 -1.67 6.54
N HIS A 106 10.39 -0.71 6.23
CA HIS A 106 10.65 0.47 7.07
C HIS A 106 10.69 1.72 6.18
N PRO A 107 9.55 2.33 5.84
CA PRO A 107 9.50 3.49 4.94
C PRO A 107 10.12 4.72 5.62
N LYS A 108 11.02 5.40 4.92
CA LYS A 108 11.72 6.60 5.44
C LYS A 108 10.81 7.80 5.73
N THR A 109 9.63 7.85 5.12
CA THR A 109 8.69 8.99 5.19
C THR A 109 7.44 8.68 5.99
N ASP A 110 7.44 7.58 6.73
CA ASP A 110 6.31 7.13 7.54
C ASP A 110 6.54 7.46 9.02
N ASP A 111 5.46 7.60 9.77
CA ASP A 111 5.47 7.85 11.22
C ASP A 111 5.69 6.57 12.06
N GLY A 112 6.00 5.45 11.40
CA GLY A 112 6.20 4.14 12.03
C GLY A 112 5.00 3.19 11.91
N THR A 113 3.82 3.67 11.55
CA THR A 113 2.60 2.85 11.38
C THR A 113 2.74 1.78 10.30
N LYS A 114 3.63 1.99 9.32
CA LYS A 114 3.88 1.02 8.23
C LYS A 114 5.09 0.13 8.46
N ASN A 115 5.72 0.20 9.60
CA ASN A 115 6.76 -0.75 9.96
C ASN A 115 6.18 -2.15 10.01
N SER A 116 6.90 -3.12 9.45
CA SER A 116 6.50 -4.51 9.54
C SER A 116 7.34 -5.24 10.57
N LEU A 117 6.76 -6.26 11.19
CA LEU A 117 7.50 -7.30 11.87
C LEU A 117 8.46 -7.98 10.88
N LYS A 118 9.51 -8.61 11.39
CA LYS A 118 10.58 -9.23 10.60
C LYS A 118 11.00 -10.57 11.20
N GLY A 119 11.62 -11.41 10.38
CA GLY A 119 12.03 -12.76 10.80
C GLY A 119 10.84 -13.70 10.98
N LEU A 120 11.04 -14.77 11.72
CA LEU A 120 9.97 -15.65 12.14
C LEU A 120 9.11 -14.97 13.19
N ILE A 121 7.82 -15.22 13.17
CA ILE A 121 6.84 -14.52 14.01
C ILE A 121 6.01 -15.55 14.76
N ALA A 122 5.89 -15.37 16.06
CA ALA A 122 4.93 -16.08 16.88
C ALA A 122 3.79 -15.15 17.31
N VAL A 123 2.57 -15.66 17.31
CA VAL A 123 1.39 -14.95 17.83
C VAL A 123 0.80 -15.77 18.96
N TYR A 124 0.54 -15.11 20.06
CA TYR A 124 -0.05 -15.74 21.25
C TYR A 124 -1.32 -15.02 21.66
N GLN A 125 -2.13 -15.68 22.47
CA GLN A 125 -3.29 -15.10 23.11
C GLN A 125 -3.07 -15.12 24.62
N ASP A 126 -3.23 -13.98 25.28
CA ASP A 126 -3.13 -13.89 26.72
C ASP A 126 -4.38 -14.46 27.43
N VAL A 127 -4.34 -14.48 28.77
CA VAL A 127 -5.44 -14.99 29.61
C VAL A 127 -6.74 -14.18 29.47
N ASN A 128 -6.68 -12.98 28.93
CA ASN A 128 -7.84 -12.12 28.67
C ASN A 128 -8.36 -12.26 27.24
N GLY A 129 -7.74 -13.12 26.44
CA GLY A 129 -8.09 -13.33 25.04
C GLY A 129 -7.50 -12.26 24.08
N VAL A 130 -6.55 -11.45 24.54
CA VAL A 130 -5.88 -10.44 23.70
C VAL A 130 -4.72 -11.08 22.96
N TYR A 131 -4.67 -10.88 21.65
CA TYR A 131 -3.57 -11.36 20.82
C TYR A 131 -2.39 -10.38 20.85
N TYR A 132 -1.18 -10.94 20.93
CA TYR A 132 0.07 -10.21 20.78
C TYR A 132 1.03 -11.01 19.91
N ALA A 133 1.98 -10.31 19.29
CA ALA A 133 2.96 -10.90 18.38
C ALA A 133 4.37 -10.62 18.85
N GLU A 134 5.24 -11.61 18.68
CA GLU A 134 6.68 -11.51 18.87
C GLU A 134 7.37 -11.79 17.52
N ASP A 135 8.34 -10.98 17.15
CA ASP A 135 9.13 -11.17 15.92
C ASP A 135 10.55 -11.63 16.24
N GLN A 136 11.29 -12.06 15.21
CA GLN A 136 12.67 -12.56 15.32
C GLN A 136 12.79 -13.76 16.27
N VAL A 137 11.74 -14.57 16.35
CA VAL A 137 11.71 -15.76 17.20
C VAL A 137 12.44 -16.94 16.54
N THR A 138 12.74 -17.99 17.34
CA THR A 138 13.27 -19.24 16.81
C THR A 138 12.16 -20.12 16.20
N PRO A 139 12.48 -21.10 15.33
CA PRO A 139 11.47 -22.00 14.77
C PRO A 139 10.65 -22.76 15.83
N GLU A 140 11.25 -23.10 16.96
CA GLU A 140 10.58 -23.77 18.06
C GLU A 140 9.52 -22.85 18.71
N VAL A 141 9.85 -21.57 18.87
CA VAL A 141 8.95 -20.56 19.43
C VAL A 141 7.82 -20.25 18.46
N GLU A 142 8.13 -20.08 17.14
CA GLU A 142 7.13 -19.88 16.09
C GLU A 142 6.09 -21.00 16.09
N SER A 143 6.53 -22.28 16.16
CA SER A 143 5.64 -23.44 16.13
C SER A 143 4.73 -23.57 17.35
N GLY A 144 5.06 -22.92 18.46
CA GLY A 144 4.25 -22.87 19.68
C GLY A 144 3.14 -21.81 19.69
N GLY A 145 3.08 -20.97 18.67
CA GLY A 145 2.09 -19.88 18.57
C GLY A 145 0.76 -20.30 17.98
N CYS A 146 -0.15 -19.32 17.84
CA CYS A 146 -1.49 -19.51 17.28
C CYS A 146 -1.54 -19.41 15.75
N LEU A 147 -0.42 -19.11 15.08
CA LEU A 147 -0.37 -19.05 13.62
C LEU A 147 -0.51 -20.43 13.00
N GLU A 148 -1.24 -20.50 11.90
CA GLU A 148 -1.47 -21.74 11.16
C GLU A 148 -1.02 -21.56 9.71
N THR A 149 -0.38 -22.59 9.16
CA THR A 149 -0.04 -22.63 7.73
C THR A 149 -1.32 -22.72 6.91
N VAL A 150 -1.62 -21.69 6.15
CA VAL A 150 -2.81 -21.65 5.26
C VAL A 150 -2.48 -22.00 3.81
N PHE A 151 -1.24 -21.82 3.38
CA PHE A 151 -0.80 -22.11 2.03
C PHE A 151 0.68 -22.53 2.05
N GLU A 152 1.01 -23.61 1.35
CA GLU A 152 2.38 -24.14 1.27
C GLU A 152 2.59 -24.89 -0.05
N ASP A 153 3.68 -24.62 -0.73
CA ASP A 153 4.11 -25.30 -1.97
C ASP A 153 3.01 -25.37 -3.05
N GLY A 154 2.27 -24.28 -3.25
CA GLY A 154 1.19 -24.24 -4.23
C GLY A 154 -0.14 -24.87 -3.75
N VAL A 155 -0.21 -25.37 -2.51
CA VAL A 155 -1.37 -26.04 -1.95
C VAL A 155 -2.01 -25.22 -0.85
N LEU A 156 -3.32 -25.01 -0.95
CA LEU A 156 -4.14 -24.45 0.11
C LEU A 156 -4.31 -25.50 1.23
N LYS A 157 -3.72 -25.25 2.41
CA LYS A 157 -3.76 -26.17 3.57
C LYS A 157 -4.99 -25.96 4.42
N LYS A 158 -5.52 -24.75 4.44
CA LYS A 158 -6.67 -24.39 5.27
C LYS A 158 -7.58 -23.42 4.52
N GLU A 159 -8.85 -23.71 4.52
CA GLU A 159 -9.89 -22.92 3.88
C GLU A 159 -11.00 -22.60 4.89
N TYR A 160 -11.51 -21.39 4.81
CA TYR A 160 -12.63 -20.94 5.63
C TYR A 160 -13.74 -20.40 4.73
N THR A 161 -14.94 -20.83 4.95
CA THR A 161 -16.10 -20.23 4.29
C THR A 161 -16.41 -18.86 4.87
N LEU A 162 -17.02 -18.00 4.06
CA LEU A 162 -17.47 -16.69 4.53
C LEU A 162 -18.49 -16.81 5.69
N LYS A 163 -19.25 -17.88 5.74
CA LYS A 163 -20.18 -18.17 6.82
C LYS A 163 -19.45 -18.41 8.15
N GLU A 164 -18.39 -19.21 8.15
CA GLU A 164 -17.56 -19.48 9.33
C GLU A 164 -16.88 -18.22 9.83
N ILE A 165 -16.34 -17.39 8.91
CA ILE A 165 -15.71 -16.12 9.27
C ILE A 165 -16.73 -15.19 9.94
N ARG A 166 -17.94 -15.04 9.38
CA ARG A 166 -19.00 -14.23 9.98
C ARG A 166 -19.45 -14.75 11.33
N GLN A 167 -19.53 -16.06 11.50
CA GLN A 167 -19.88 -16.67 12.77
C GLN A 167 -18.85 -16.32 13.84
N ARG A 168 -17.55 -16.47 13.57
CA ARG A 168 -16.47 -16.10 14.49
C ARG A 168 -16.50 -14.62 14.88
N ILE A 169 -16.75 -13.73 13.92
CA ILE A 169 -16.89 -12.30 14.19
C ILE A 169 -18.05 -12.05 15.15
N ASN A 170 -19.21 -12.67 14.92
CA ASN A 170 -20.38 -12.52 15.77
C ASN A 170 -20.13 -13.07 17.18
N GLU A 171 -19.51 -14.23 17.30
CA GLU A 171 -19.14 -14.82 18.59
C GLU A 171 -18.14 -13.95 19.36
N GLY A 172 -17.14 -13.38 18.65
CA GLY A 172 -16.17 -12.46 19.24
C GLY A 172 -16.75 -11.11 19.65
N LEU A 173 -17.72 -10.58 18.89
CA LEU A 173 -18.34 -9.29 19.19
C LEU A 173 -19.52 -9.38 20.18
N TYR A 174 -20.28 -10.47 20.16
CA TYR A 174 -21.54 -10.61 20.90
C TYR A 174 -21.55 -11.76 21.91
N GLY A 175 -20.59 -12.67 21.86
CA GLY A 175 -20.52 -13.84 22.75
C GLY A 175 -20.02 -13.55 24.18
N LYS A 176 -19.77 -12.30 24.52
CA LYS A 176 -19.34 -11.85 25.84
C LYS A 176 -20.40 -11.04 26.61
N PHE A 177 -21.68 -11.20 26.26
CA PHE A 177 -22.79 -10.62 27.01
C PHE A 177 -23.56 -11.70 27.74
#